data_38b2a716021f6e013801cf4af7398e84
#
_entry.id   38b2a716021f6e013801cf4af7398e84
#
_cell.length_a   1.000
_cell.length_b   1.000
_cell.length_c   1.000
_cell.angle_alpha   90.00
_cell.angle_beta   90.00
_cell.angle_gamma   90.00
#
_symmetry.space_group_name_H-M   'P 1'
#
loop_
_entity.id
_entity.type
_entity.pdbx_description
1 polymer ?
#
loop_
_entity_poly.entity_id
_entity_poly.type
_entity_poly.pdbx_seq_one_letter_code
_entity_poly.pdbx_strand_id
1 'polypeptide(L)'
;MNDLVSTSLLGWITDANLKAIFGAIIVLILISFVALGVDYLIRKTIIYFLNLKLKHSNSRFARLISDYHVLNSTALLVSGLVFVFGSFMLVVNGNSLSLKIAKTVLISANLFNLYILTFSLNRFIFALHDYYQLTSKRNDKSSWHSYIKIVSFFTWIIMAVLAAAYIFDQPPVTVITGLGALSAIVLLIFRDTILGIVASLQANATSMVRVGDWISIPKYNLEGTVEEISINSVRLSNFDKSG
;
A
#
# COMPACT_ATOMS: atom_id res chain seq x y z
N MET A 1 18.84 -26.52 -17.78
CA MET A 1 19.52 -26.28 -16.50
C MET A 1 18.89 -27.14 -15.38
N ASN A 2 17.56 -27.20 -15.27
CA ASN A 2 16.89 -28.08 -14.29
C ASN A 2 17.14 -29.58 -14.55
N ASP A 3 17.21 -30.02 -15.81
CA ASP A 3 17.51 -31.42 -16.14
C ASP A 3 18.93 -31.84 -15.76
N LEU A 4 19.90 -30.94 -15.89
CA LEU A 4 21.28 -31.16 -15.43
C LEU A 4 21.36 -31.21 -13.91
N VAL A 5 20.61 -30.37 -13.20
CA VAL A 5 20.55 -30.38 -11.74
C VAL A 5 19.81 -31.62 -11.23
N SER A 6 18.70 -32.00 -11.88
CA SER A 6 17.91 -33.16 -11.46
C SER A 6 18.61 -34.50 -11.71
N THR A 7 19.40 -34.61 -12.77
CA THR A 7 20.06 -35.87 -13.14
C THR A 7 21.43 -36.06 -12.49
N SER A 8 22.17 -34.96 -12.29
CA SER A 8 23.55 -35.07 -11.75
C SER A 8 23.64 -34.90 -10.23
N LEU A 9 22.85 -34.01 -9.64
CA LEU A 9 22.94 -33.72 -8.20
C LEU A 9 21.88 -34.43 -7.35
N LEU A 10 20.74 -34.81 -7.93
CA LEU A 10 19.62 -35.40 -7.22
C LEU A 10 19.31 -36.85 -7.66
N GLY A 11 20.24 -37.50 -8.35
CA GLY A 11 20.09 -38.87 -8.86
C GLY A 11 19.83 -39.93 -7.77
N TRP A 12 20.21 -39.63 -6.52
CA TRP A 12 20.00 -40.48 -5.37
C TRP A 12 18.60 -40.41 -4.75
N ILE A 13 17.79 -39.41 -5.13
CA ILE A 13 16.41 -39.25 -4.64
C ILE A 13 15.46 -39.98 -5.58
N THR A 14 14.76 -40.96 -5.06
CA THR A 14 13.80 -41.77 -5.85
C THR A 14 12.44 -41.12 -6.02
N ASP A 15 12.06 -40.23 -5.08
CA ASP A 15 10.76 -39.57 -5.07
C ASP A 15 10.71 -38.34 -6.00
N ALA A 16 9.87 -38.40 -7.04
CA ALA A 16 9.74 -37.31 -8.02
C ALA A 16 9.36 -35.96 -7.40
N ASN A 17 8.57 -35.98 -6.34
CA ASN A 17 8.17 -34.75 -5.62
C ASN A 17 9.34 -34.15 -4.84
N LEU A 18 10.15 -35.00 -4.18
CA LEU A 18 11.35 -34.56 -3.47
C LEU A 18 12.38 -33.98 -4.44
N LYS A 19 12.61 -34.62 -5.59
CA LYS A 19 13.49 -34.07 -6.65
C LYS A 19 13.02 -32.68 -7.10
N ALA A 20 11.71 -32.49 -7.32
CA ALA A 20 11.16 -31.20 -7.73
C ALA A 20 11.37 -30.12 -6.67
N ILE A 21 11.19 -30.44 -5.38
CA ILE A 21 11.38 -29.50 -4.27
C ILE A 21 12.85 -29.11 -4.16
N PHE A 22 13.77 -30.08 -4.09
CA PHE A 22 15.20 -29.80 -3.98
C PHE A 22 15.74 -29.06 -5.19
N GLY A 23 15.29 -29.43 -6.40
CA GLY A 23 15.64 -28.72 -7.64
C GLY A 23 15.17 -27.27 -7.62
N ALA A 24 13.93 -27.02 -7.18
CA ALA A 24 13.41 -25.66 -7.02
C ALA A 24 14.18 -24.83 -6.00
N ILE A 25 14.55 -25.44 -4.85
CA ILE A 25 15.35 -24.78 -3.82
C ILE A 25 16.73 -24.36 -4.36
N ILE A 26 17.41 -25.27 -5.06
CA ILE A 26 18.74 -25.00 -5.65
C ILE A 26 18.63 -23.85 -6.67
N VAL A 27 17.62 -23.88 -7.55
CA VAL A 27 17.40 -22.82 -8.54
C VAL A 27 17.10 -21.49 -7.85
N LEU A 28 16.27 -21.48 -6.79
CA LEU A 28 15.99 -20.26 -6.01
C LEU A 28 17.24 -19.69 -5.33
N ILE A 29 18.11 -20.55 -4.80
CA ILE A 29 19.39 -20.12 -4.21
C ILE A 29 20.29 -19.49 -5.28
N LEU A 30 20.38 -20.10 -6.48
CA LEU A 30 21.14 -19.56 -7.59
C LEU A 30 20.60 -18.21 -8.06
N ILE A 31 19.28 -18.09 -8.22
CA ILE A 31 18.62 -16.83 -8.59
C ILE A 31 18.90 -15.76 -7.53
N SER A 32 18.81 -16.10 -6.23
CA SER A 32 19.10 -15.19 -5.14
C SER A 32 20.55 -14.71 -5.17
N PHE A 33 21.49 -15.61 -5.43
CA PHE A 33 22.90 -15.27 -5.54
C PHE A 33 23.19 -14.33 -6.71
N VAL A 34 22.58 -14.60 -7.87
CA VAL A 34 22.67 -13.73 -9.06
C VAL A 34 22.03 -12.37 -8.79
N ALA A 35 20.86 -12.32 -8.15
CA ALA A 35 20.17 -11.09 -7.81
C ALA A 35 21.01 -10.20 -6.86
N LEU A 36 21.60 -10.80 -5.83
CA LEU A 36 22.52 -10.09 -4.91
C LEU A 36 23.78 -9.60 -5.61
N GLY A 37 24.34 -10.41 -6.51
CA GLY A 37 25.50 -10.02 -7.32
C GLY A 37 25.19 -8.83 -8.22
N VAL A 38 24.05 -8.85 -8.90
CA VAL A 38 23.58 -7.75 -9.77
C VAL A 38 23.31 -6.48 -8.95
N ASP A 39 22.64 -6.60 -7.80
CA ASP A 39 22.39 -5.45 -6.92
C ASP A 39 23.71 -4.83 -6.43
N TYR A 40 24.66 -5.65 -5.99
CA TYR A 40 25.98 -5.19 -5.56
C TYR A 40 26.74 -4.45 -6.67
N LEU A 41 26.74 -5.01 -7.89
CA LEU A 41 27.42 -4.39 -9.05
C LEU A 41 26.77 -3.06 -9.41
N ILE A 42 25.43 -2.98 -9.44
CA ILE A 42 24.71 -1.75 -9.76
C ILE A 42 24.99 -0.69 -8.70
N ARG A 43 24.93 -1.03 -7.43
CA ARG A 43 25.20 -0.07 -6.33
C ARG A 43 26.64 0.41 -6.36
N LYS A 44 27.60 -0.49 -6.50
CA LYS A 44 29.03 -0.16 -6.47
C LYS A 44 29.47 0.60 -7.69
N THR A 45 28.93 0.31 -8.87
CA THR A 45 29.41 0.90 -10.14
C THR A 45 28.53 2.06 -10.57
N ILE A 46 27.26 1.82 -10.84
CA ILE A 46 26.36 2.81 -11.46
C ILE A 46 25.93 3.86 -10.43
N ILE A 47 25.41 3.40 -9.29
CA ILE A 47 24.83 4.31 -8.31
C ILE A 47 25.90 5.12 -7.59
N TYR A 48 27.04 4.51 -7.28
CA TYR A 48 28.16 5.24 -6.69
C TYR A 48 28.63 6.37 -7.61
N PHE A 49 28.82 6.08 -8.90
CA PHE A 49 29.25 7.08 -9.89
C PHE A 49 28.18 8.17 -10.10
N LEU A 50 26.91 7.78 -10.22
CA LEU A 50 25.81 8.74 -10.36
C LEU A 50 25.67 9.63 -9.12
N ASN A 51 25.69 9.07 -7.93
CA ASN A 51 25.61 9.84 -6.69
C ASN A 51 26.78 10.82 -6.55
N LEU A 52 27.98 10.41 -6.92
CA LEU A 52 29.15 11.28 -6.91
C LEU A 52 28.98 12.46 -7.87
N LYS A 53 28.49 12.21 -9.07
CA LYS A 53 28.20 13.23 -10.08
C LYS A 53 27.05 14.15 -9.68
N LEU A 54 25.98 13.59 -9.10
CA LEU A 54 24.83 14.35 -8.62
C LEU A 54 25.16 15.23 -7.41
N LYS A 55 25.94 14.73 -6.47
CA LYS A 55 26.37 15.46 -5.27
C LYS A 55 27.27 16.66 -5.60
N HIS A 56 28.10 16.54 -6.63
CA HIS A 56 28.97 17.62 -7.13
C HIS A 56 28.28 18.51 -8.18
N SER A 57 27.03 18.24 -8.51
CA SER A 57 26.24 19.04 -9.45
C SER A 57 25.87 20.38 -8.85
N ASN A 58 25.93 21.45 -9.66
CA ASN A 58 25.42 22.77 -9.31
C ASN A 58 23.88 22.80 -9.19
N SER A 59 23.19 21.77 -9.67
CA SER A 59 21.75 21.66 -9.60
C SER A 59 21.30 21.22 -8.20
N ARG A 60 20.47 22.04 -7.54
CA ARG A 60 19.87 21.73 -6.24
C ARG A 60 19.03 20.45 -6.29
N PHE A 61 18.30 20.24 -7.39
CA PHE A 61 17.49 19.05 -7.61
C PHE A 61 18.33 17.76 -7.66
N ALA A 62 19.46 17.79 -8.35
CA ALA A 62 20.35 16.65 -8.45
C ALA A 62 20.89 16.21 -7.07
N ARG A 63 21.22 17.17 -6.21
CA ARG A 63 21.67 16.91 -4.84
C ARG A 63 20.56 16.27 -3.99
N LEU A 64 19.34 16.78 -4.06
CA LEU A 64 18.21 16.22 -3.32
C LEU A 64 17.89 14.76 -3.72
N ILE A 65 17.94 14.43 -5.01
CA ILE A 65 17.76 13.04 -5.47
C ILE A 65 18.81 12.11 -4.83
N SER A 66 20.04 12.59 -4.69
CA SER A 66 21.12 11.83 -4.02
C SER A 66 20.84 11.70 -2.51
N ASP A 67 20.45 12.79 -1.84
CA ASP A 67 20.22 12.83 -0.40
C ASP A 67 19.02 11.94 0.04
N TYR A 68 17.97 11.90 -0.77
CA TYR A 68 16.81 11.01 -0.55
C TYR A 68 17.08 9.55 -0.94
N HIS A 69 18.28 9.23 -1.41
CA HIS A 69 18.67 7.88 -1.83
C HIS A 69 17.68 7.24 -2.83
N VAL A 70 17.08 8.05 -3.70
CA VAL A 70 16.12 7.59 -4.72
C VAL A 70 16.76 6.53 -5.61
N LEU A 71 17.99 6.78 -6.08
CA LEU A 71 18.74 5.84 -6.94
C LEU A 71 19.05 4.52 -6.23
N ASN A 72 19.33 4.55 -4.92
CA ASN A 72 19.57 3.33 -4.14
C ASN A 72 18.32 2.47 -4.03
N SER A 73 17.15 3.09 -3.98
CA SER A 73 15.86 2.37 -3.95
C SER A 73 15.54 1.75 -5.30
N THR A 74 15.82 2.46 -6.40
CA THR A 74 15.58 1.93 -7.75
C THR A 74 16.51 0.77 -8.12
N ALA A 75 17.71 0.66 -7.52
CA ALA A 75 18.60 -0.49 -7.73
C ALA A 75 17.94 -1.82 -7.32
N LEU A 76 17.18 -1.81 -6.23
CA LEU A 76 16.47 -2.99 -5.77
C LEU A 76 15.40 -3.48 -6.77
N LEU A 77 14.87 -2.61 -7.63
CA LEU A 77 13.95 -3.03 -8.71
C LEU A 77 14.64 -3.97 -9.69
N VAL A 78 15.90 -3.73 -10.00
CA VAL A 78 16.65 -4.58 -10.93
C VAL A 78 16.87 -5.97 -10.34
N SER A 79 17.21 -6.07 -9.06
CA SER A 79 17.32 -7.37 -8.39
C SER A 79 15.98 -8.10 -8.32
N GLY A 80 14.88 -7.39 -8.09
CA GLY A 80 13.54 -7.96 -8.16
C GLY A 80 13.16 -8.46 -9.57
N LEU A 81 13.57 -7.76 -10.64
CA LEU A 81 13.40 -8.24 -12.01
C LEU A 81 14.16 -9.55 -12.28
N VAL A 82 15.35 -9.72 -11.68
CA VAL A 82 16.09 -10.99 -11.76
C VAL A 82 15.26 -12.14 -11.18
N PHE A 83 14.54 -11.91 -10.07
CA PHE A 83 13.62 -12.91 -9.52
C PHE A 83 12.43 -13.20 -10.44
N VAL A 84 11.86 -12.20 -11.09
CA VAL A 84 10.78 -12.39 -12.06
C VAL A 84 11.27 -13.24 -13.24
N PHE A 85 12.40 -12.89 -13.86
CA PHE A 85 12.97 -13.69 -14.95
C PHE A 85 13.39 -15.09 -14.49
N GLY A 86 13.95 -15.20 -13.29
CA GLY A 86 14.34 -16.47 -12.71
C GLY A 86 13.15 -17.42 -12.47
N SER A 87 11.96 -16.87 -12.12
CA SER A 87 10.76 -17.68 -11.92
C SER A 87 10.32 -18.40 -13.21
N PHE A 88 10.56 -17.82 -14.40
CA PHE A 88 10.29 -18.49 -15.66
C PHE A 88 11.17 -19.73 -15.87
N MET A 89 12.39 -19.75 -15.32
CA MET A 89 13.25 -20.94 -15.37
C MET A 89 12.69 -22.11 -14.56
N LEU A 90 11.87 -21.84 -13.53
CA LEU A 90 11.19 -22.86 -12.73
C LEU A 90 9.99 -23.48 -13.47
N VAL A 91 9.38 -22.75 -14.41
CA VAL A 91 8.20 -23.20 -15.17
C VAL A 91 8.55 -24.23 -16.22
N VAL A 92 9.76 -24.21 -16.79
CA VAL A 92 10.16 -24.97 -17.99
C VAL A 92 10.08 -26.50 -17.81
N ASN A 93 10.03 -27.03 -16.57
CA ASN A 93 10.04 -28.48 -16.31
C ASN A 93 8.80 -29.01 -15.58
N GLY A 94 7.67 -28.62 -15.98
CA GLY A 94 6.36 -29.22 -16.09
C GLY A 94 5.71 -30.10 -15.01
N ASN A 95 6.25 -30.31 -13.83
CA ASN A 95 5.52 -30.98 -12.74
C ASN A 95 4.56 -30.01 -12.04
N SER A 96 3.35 -30.46 -11.71
CA SER A 96 2.30 -29.66 -11.07
C SER A 96 2.79 -28.93 -9.81
N LEU A 97 3.73 -29.50 -9.07
CA LEU A 97 4.34 -28.92 -7.88
C LEU A 97 5.32 -27.80 -8.23
N SER A 98 6.17 -27.99 -9.24
CA SER A 98 7.12 -26.96 -9.69
C SER A 98 6.40 -25.74 -10.27
N LEU A 99 5.25 -25.93 -10.93
CA LEU A 99 4.40 -24.84 -11.41
C LEU A 99 3.79 -24.02 -10.26
N LYS A 100 3.34 -24.68 -9.18
CA LYS A 100 2.82 -23.98 -7.98
C LYS A 100 3.93 -23.16 -7.31
N ILE A 101 5.12 -23.72 -7.15
CA ILE A 101 6.27 -23.01 -6.58
C ILE A 101 6.65 -21.82 -7.46
N ALA A 102 6.74 -22.00 -8.77
CA ALA A 102 7.04 -20.93 -9.73
C ALA A 102 6.02 -19.79 -9.66
N LYS A 103 4.71 -20.12 -9.61
CA LYS A 103 3.64 -19.11 -9.46
C LYS A 103 3.79 -18.33 -8.14
N THR A 104 4.06 -18.99 -7.03
CA THR A 104 4.26 -18.34 -5.73
C THR A 104 5.47 -17.42 -5.75
N VAL A 105 6.59 -17.87 -6.33
CA VAL A 105 7.81 -17.06 -6.49
C VAL A 105 7.54 -15.85 -7.38
N LEU A 106 6.83 -16.01 -8.48
CA LEU A 106 6.46 -14.93 -9.38
C LEU A 106 5.59 -13.89 -8.70
N ILE A 107 4.56 -14.31 -7.95
CA ILE A 107 3.70 -13.40 -7.19
C ILE A 107 4.52 -12.61 -6.16
N SER A 108 5.34 -13.31 -5.37
CA SER A 108 6.16 -12.67 -4.34
C SER A 108 7.18 -11.70 -4.94
N ALA A 109 7.81 -12.03 -6.06
CA ALA A 109 8.73 -11.15 -6.77
C ALA A 109 8.04 -9.89 -7.32
N ASN A 110 6.84 -10.04 -7.88
CA ASN A 110 6.06 -8.90 -8.37
C ASN A 110 5.59 -8.00 -7.23
N LEU A 111 5.12 -8.57 -6.10
CA LEU A 111 4.77 -7.79 -4.90
C LEU A 111 5.96 -7.03 -4.33
N PHE A 112 7.13 -7.66 -4.28
CA PHE A 112 8.37 -7.03 -3.86
C PHE A 112 8.75 -5.86 -4.79
N ASN A 113 8.69 -6.06 -6.11
CA ASN A 113 8.96 -5.00 -7.08
C ASN A 113 7.96 -3.84 -6.96
N LEU A 114 6.68 -4.15 -6.78
CA LEU A 114 5.62 -3.16 -6.59
C LEU A 114 5.87 -2.32 -5.31
N TYR A 115 6.24 -2.98 -4.21
CA TYR A 115 6.59 -2.31 -2.96
C TYR A 115 7.79 -1.35 -3.15
N ILE A 116 8.86 -1.82 -3.78
CA ILE A 116 10.06 -1.00 -4.00
C ILE A 116 9.78 0.16 -4.96
N LEU A 117 8.98 -0.08 -6.01
CA LEU A 117 8.56 0.97 -6.94
C LEU A 117 7.80 2.08 -6.20
N THR A 118 6.83 1.69 -5.38
CA THR A 118 6.03 2.62 -4.57
C THR A 118 6.91 3.40 -3.59
N PHE A 119 7.83 2.70 -2.92
CA PHE A 119 8.77 3.30 -1.99
C PHE A 119 9.72 4.29 -2.66
N SER A 120 10.24 3.93 -3.84
CA SER A 120 11.08 4.81 -4.66
C SER A 120 10.32 6.03 -5.17
N LEU A 121 9.06 5.83 -5.60
CA LEU A 121 8.19 6.92 -6.04
C LEU A 121 7.90 7.90 -4.90
N ASN A 122 7.60 7.41 -3.71
CA ASN A 122 7.40 8.27 -2.54
C ASN A 122 8.66 9.08 -2.20
N ARG A 123 9.85 8.48 -2.23
CA ARG A 123 11.10 9.22 -2.04
C ARG A 123 11.30 10.32 -3.08
N PHE A 124 10.96 10.02 -4.33
CA PHE A 124 11.02 11.00 -5.41
C PHE A 124 10.04 12.15 -5.20
N ILE A 125 8.81 11.87 -4.75
CA ILE A 125 7.80 12.89 -4.42
C ILE A 125 8.31 13.81 -3.30
N PHE A 126 8.92 13.26 -2.24
CA PHE A 126 9.51 14.07 -1.17
C PHE A 126 10.69 14.90 -1.66
N ALA A 127 11.56 14.35 -2.51
CA ALA A 127 12.66 15.10 -3.10
C ALA A 127 12.19 16.27 -3.98
N LEU A 128 11.12 16.06 -4.77
CA LEU A 128 10.46 17.13 -5.54
C LEU A 128 9.90 18.23 -4.65
N HIS A 129 9.29 17.85 -3.55
CA HIS A 129 8.74 18.78 -2.58
C HIS A 129 9.81 19.71 -2.00
N ASP A 130 10.89 19.12 -1.49
CA ASP A 130 11.97 19.90 -0.90
C ASP A 130 12.65 20.82 -1.93
N TYR A 131 12.76 20.35 -3.17
CA TYR A 131 13.23 21.20 -4.26
C TYR A 131 12.34 22.42 -4.46
N TYR A 132 11.01 22.23 -4.44
CA TYR A 132 10.05 23.31 -4.61
C TYR A 132 10.09 24.30 -3.45
N GLN A 133 10.20 23.80 -2.21
CA GLN A 133 10.33 24.64 -1.02
C GLN A 133 11.59 25.51 -1.02
N LEU A 134 12.72 24.94 -1.44
CA LEU A 134 13.99 25.65 -1.52
C LEU A 134 14.04 26.70 -2.65
N THR A 135 13.19 26.54 -3.68
CA THR A 135 13.14 27.43 -4.84
C THR A 135 12.08 28.51 -4.70
N SER A 136 11.01 28.24 -3.95
CA SER A 136 9.91 29.18 -3.72
C SER A 136 10.30 30.19 -2.63
N LYS A 137 10.22 31.48 -2.95
CA LYS A 137 10.44 32.61 -2.02
C LYS A 137 9.27 32.79 -1.00
N ARG A 138 8.25 31.96 -1.05
CA ARG A 138 7.04 32.11 -0.25
C ARG A 138 7.23 31.43 1.11
N ASN A 139 7.04 32.21 2.18
CA ASN A 139 7.26 31.81 3.57
C ASN A 139 6.21 30.81 4.14
N ASP A 140 5.30 30.28 3.31
CA ASP A 140 4.24 29.34 3.71
C ASP A 140 4.76 27.89 3.75
N LYS A 141 5.68 27.63 4.67
CA LYS A 141 6.28 26.29 4.84
C LYS A 141 5.32 25.23 5.39
N SER A 142 4.21 25.64 6.01
CA SER A 142 3.36 24.72 6.78
C SER A 142 2.33 23.94 5.93
N SER A 143 1.72 24.55 4.92
CA SER A 143 0.59 23.96 4.22
C SER A 143 0.99 22.88 3.21
N TRP A 144 2.10 23.05 2.52
CA TRP A 144 2.52 22.12 1.45
C TRP A 144 2.95 20.74 1.94
N HIS A 145 3.51 20.66 3.15
CA HIS A 145 3.89 19.37 3.74
C HIS A 145 2.71 18.42 3.97
N SER A 146 1.54 18.98 4.25
CA SER A 146 0.29 18.21 4.42
C SER A 146 -0.20 17.63 3.10
N TYR A 147 -0.12 18.39 2.00
CA TYR A 147 -0.55 17.90 0.68
C TYR A 147 0.29 16.71 0.19
N ILE A 148 1.57 16.72 0.45
CA ILE A 148 2.46 15.61 0.06
C ILE A 148 2.17 14.33 0.83
N LYS A 149 1.85 14.43 2.12
CA LYS A 149 1.41 13.27 2.89
C LYS A 149 0.15 12.65 2.30
N ILE A 150 -0.79 13.48 1.82
CA ILE A 150 -2.00 13.01 1.14
C ILE A 150 -1.66 12.29 -0.15
N VAL A 151 -0.78 12.84 -0.99
CA VAL A 151 -0.33 12.20 -2.23
C VAL A 151 0.36 10.87 -1.93
N SER A 152 1.26 10.85 -0.94
CA SER A 152 1.93 9.62 -0.49
C SER A 152 0.93 8.56 -0.01
N PHE A 153 -0.10 8.96 0.74
CA PHE A 153 -1.15 8.08 1.20
C PHE A 153 -1.92 7.42 0.03
N PHE A 154 -2.29 8.21 -0.98
CA PHE A 154 -2.94 7.67 -2.19
C PHE A 154 -2.02 6.72 -2.97
N THR A 155 -0.72 7.01 -3.02
CA THR A 155 0.25 6.11 -3.66
C THR A 155 0.27 4.74 -2.99
N TRP A 156 0.18 4.68 -1.64
CA TRP A 156 0.08 3.43 -0.89
C TRP A 156 -1.26 2.71 -1.10
N ILE A 157 -2.36 3.44 -1.23
CA ILE A 157 -3.67 2.84 -1.57
C ILE A 157 -3.62 2.18 -2.95
N ILE A 158 -3.08 2.88 -3.96
CA ILE A 158 -2.93 2.32 -5.31
C ILE A 158 -2.07 1.05 -5.26
N MET A 159 -0.96 1.09 -4.53
CA MET A 159 -0.11 -0.09 -4.32
C MET A 159 -0.89 -1.25 -3.70
N ALA A 160 -1.69 -1.00 -2.67
CA ALA A 160 -2.49 -2.03 -2.00
C ALA A 160 -3.51 -2.67 -2.95
N VAL A 161 -4.17 -1.88 -3.79
CA VAL A 161 -5.10 -2.38 -4.81
C VAL A 161 -4.38 -3.24 -5.85
N LEU A 162 -3.22 -2.80 -6.35
CA LEU A 162 -2.42 -3.56 -7.30
C LEU A 162 -1.87 -4.85 -6.67
N ALA A 163 -1.45 -4.81 -5.40
CA ALA A 163 -1.01 -5.99 -4.67
C ALA A 163 -2.15 -7.00 -4.50
N ALA A 164 -3.35 -6.54 -4.14
CA ALA A 164 -4.53 -7.40 -4.07
C ALA A 164 -4.86 -8.02 -5.44
N ALA A 165 -4.79 -7.25 -6.52
CA ALA A 165 -5.00 -7.74 -7.87
C ALA A 165 -4.04 -8.89 -8.23
N TYR A 166 -2.75 -8.77 -7.88
CA TYR A 166 -1.76 -9.82 -8.06
C TYR A 166 -2.04 -11.06 -7.20
N ILE A 167 -2.42 -10.88 -5.94
CA ILE A 167 -2.69 -11.99 -5.00
C ILE A 167 -3.92 -12.78 -5.45
N PHE A 168 -5.00 -12.10 -5.85
CA PHE A 168 -6.25 -12.72 -6.25
C PHE A 168 -6.28 -13.15 -7.73
N ASP A 169 -5.21 -12.88 -8.50
CA ASP A 169 -5.12 -13.16 -9.93
C ASP A 169 -6.29 -12.52 -10.71
N GLN A 170 -6.62 -11.28 -10.35
CA GLN A 170 -7.74 -10.53 -10.91
C GLN A 170 -7.26 -9.19 -11.49
N PRO A 171 -7.94 -8.65 -12.52
CA PRO A 171 -7.64 -7.31 -13.00
C PRO A 171 -7.84 -6.26 -11.89
N PRO A 172 -7.00 -5.21 -11.79
CA PRO A 172 -7.15 -4.15 -10.79
C PRO A 172 -8.53 -3.50 -10.78
N VAL A 173 -9.18 -3.40 -11.95
CA VAL A 173 -10.55 -2.85 -12.07
C VAL A 173 -11.55 -3.71 -11.31
N THR A 174 -11.44 -5.02 -11.36
CA THR A 174 -12.32 -5.95 -10.61
C THR A 174 -12.17 -5.76 -9.11
N VAL A 175 -10.94 -5.59 -8.62
CA VAL A 175 -10.68 -5.33 -7.20
C VAL A 175 -11.29 -4.00 -6.77
N ILE A 176 -11.10 -2.93 -7.57
CA ILE A 176 -11.68 -1.61 -7.27
C ILE A 176 -13.21 -1.68 -7.27
N THR A 177 -13.80 -2.36 -8.24
CA THR A 177 -15.26 -2.52 -8.32
C THR A 177 -15.81 -3.30 -7.12
N GLY A 178 -15.14 -4.38 -6.73
CA GLY A 178 -15.51 -5.16 -5.54
C GLY A 178 -15.42 -4.34 -4.24
N LEU A 179 -14.32 -3.58 -4.06
CA LEU A 179 -14.18 -2.67 -2.92
C LEU A 179 -15.23 -1.56 -2.93
N GLY A 180 -15.57 -1.03 -4.11
CA GLY A 180 -16.62 -0.04 -4.27
C GLY A 180 -17.99 -0.58 -3.88
N ALA A 181 -18.33 -1.78 -4.32
CA ALA A 181 -19.58 -2.45 -3.94
C ALA A 181 -19.67 -2.71 -2.43
N LEU A 182 -18.60 -3.22 -1.82
CA LEU A 182 -18.52 -3.40 -0.37
C LEU A 182 -18.68 -2.07 0.37
N SER A 183 -18.03 -1.02 -0.10
CA SER A 183 -18.13 0.31 0.49
C SER A 183 -19.56 0.86 0.43
N ALA A 184 -20.26 0.63 -0.68
CA ALA A 184 -21.67 1.03 -0.81
C ALA A 184 -22.58 0.30 0.19
N ILE A 185 -22.37 -1.01 0.40
CA ILE A 185 -23.11 -1.80 1.38
C ILE A 185 -22.83 -1.28 2.81
N VAL A 186 -21.58 -1.06 3.15
CA VAL A 186 -21.18 -0.52 4.45
C VAL A 186 -21.80 0.86 4.67
N LEU A 187 -21.74 1.75 3.65
CA LEU A 187 -22.36 3.06 3.73
C LEU A 187 -23.87 2.97 3.95
N LEU A 188 -24.55 2.01 3.28
CA LEU A 188 -25.98 1.80 3.45
C LEU A 188 -26.32 1.36 4.88
N ILE A 189 -25.54 0.44 5.46
CA ILE A 189 -25.73 -0.03 6.85
C ILE A 189 -25.55 1.11 7.85
N PHE A 190 -24.54 1.94 7.66
CA PHE A 190 -24.20 3.03 8.59
C PHE A 190 -24.88 4.37 8.26
N ARG A 191 -25.71 4.41 7.22
CA ARG A 191 -26.38 5.64 6.74
C ARG A 191 -27.07 6.41 7.86
N ASP A 192 -27.91 5.73 8.63
CA ASP A 192 -28.72 6.38 9.66
C ASP A 192 -27.86 6.86 10.83
N THR A 193 -26.80 6.12 11.16
CA THR A 193 -25.81 6.54 12.16
C THR A 193 -25.08 7.80 11.72
N ILE A 194 -24.63 7.85 10.46
CA ILE A 194 -23.94 9.02 9.89
C ILE A 194 -24.88 10.23 9.88
N LEU A 195 -26.13 10.05 9.44
CA LEU A 195 -27.12 11.12 9.44
C LEU A 195 -27.42 11.62 10.86
N GLY A 196 -27.49 10.73 11.84
CA GLY A 196 -27.66 11.08 13.24
C GLY A 196 -26.51 11.92 13.79
N ILE A 197 -25.27 11.54 13.49
CA ILE A 197 -24.08 12.32 13.88
C ILE A 197 -24.11 13.70 13.23
N VAL A 198 -24.37 13.79 11.93
CA VAL A 198 -24.43 15.07 11.20
C VAL A 198 -25.54 15.97 11.76
N ALA A 199 -26.72 15.41 12.02
CA ALA A 199 -27.83 16.16 12.59
C ALA A 199 -27.49 16.69 14.01
N SER A 200 -26.84 15.87 14.84
CA SER A 200 -26.40 16.28 16.17
C SER A 200 -25.36 17.41 16.12
N LEU A 201 -24.37 17.30 15.22
CA LEU A 201 -23.38 18.36 15.02
C LEU A 201 -24.03 19.66 14.54
N GLN A 202 -25.00 19.57 13.63
CA GLN A 202 -25.76 20.76 13.15
C GLN A 202 -26.59 21.38 14.27
N ALA A 203 -27.34 20.58 15.04
CA ALA A 203 -28.14 21.04 16.16
C ALA A 203 -27.28 21.76 17.21
N ASN A 204 -26.12 21.21 17.54
CA ASN A 204 -25.17 21.82 18.46
C ASN A 204 -24.55 23.13 17.89
N ALA A 205 -24.16 23.12 16.63
CA ALA A 205 -23.53 24.30 15.99
C ALA A 205 -24.52 25.49 15.87
N THR A 206 -25.81 25.21 15.66
CA THR A 206 -26.86 26.21 15.54
C THR A 206 -27.57 26.50 16.87
N SER A 207 -27.19 25.78 17.93
CA SER A 207 -27.85 25.88 19.24
C SER A 207 -29.38 25.72 19.18
N MET A 208 -29.87 24.87 18.26
CA MET A 208 -31.31 24.62 18.05
C MET A 208 -31.97 23.92 19.25
N VAL A 209 -31.21 23.08 19.93
CA VAL A 209 -31.67 22.34 21.14
C VAL A 209 -30.59 22.45 22.20
N ARG A 210 -30.98 22.79 23.41
CA ARG A 210 -30.09 22.93 24.57
C ARG A 210 -30.57 22.07 25.73
N VAL A 211 -29.68 21.70 26.61
CA VAL A 211 -30.05 21.04 27.88
C VAL A 211 -30.96 22.01 28.67
N GLY A 212 -32.08 21.52 29.11
CA GLY A 212 -33.13 22.29 29.78
C GLY A 212 -34.28 22.74 28.86
N ASP A 213 -34.20 22.62 27.56
CA ASP A 213 -35.28 22.97 26.62
C ASP A 213 -36.39 21.91 26.70
N TRP A 214 -37.66 22.39 26.57
CA TRP A 214 -38.81 21.53 26.40
C TRP A 214 -39.02 21.24 24.92
N ILE A 215 -38.96 19.97 24.54
CA ILE A 215 -39.19 19.55 23.15
C ILE A 215 -40.32 18.55 23.04
N SER A 216 -41.06 18.60 21.93
CA SER A 216 -42.09 17.65 21.57
C SER A 216 -41.74 16.97 20.27
N ILE A 217 -41.79 15.64 20.22
CA ILE A 217 -41.53 14.82 19.05
C ILE A 217 -42.78 14.06 18.68
N PRO A 218 -43.68 14.63 17.85
CA PRO A 218 -45.03 14.05 17.59
C PRO A 218 -44.96 12.64 17.00
N LYS A 219 -43.92 12.34 16.20
CA LYS A 219 -43.74 11.01 15.58
C LYS A 219 -43.67 9.89 16.58
N TYR A 220 -43.11 10.13 17.76
CA TYR A 220 -42.95 9.13 18.82
C TYR A 220 -43.87 9.38 20.01
N ASN A 221 -44.76 10.40 19.92
CA ASN A 221 -45.62 10.84 21.02
C ASN A 221 -44.85 11.08 22.33
N LEU A 222 -43.66 11.68 22.18
CA LEU A 222 -42.74 11.96 23.28
C LEU A 222 -42.65 13.46 23.48
N GLU A 223 -42.78 13.91 24.73
CA GLU A 223 -42.58 15.29 25.15
C GLU A 223 -41.75 15.29 26.44
N GLY A 224 -40.86 16.25 26.58
CA GLY A 224 -40.09 16.33 27.80
C GLY A 224 -38.99 17.37 27.75
N THR A 225 -38.35 17.55 28.91
CA THR A 225 -37.18 18.42 29.05
C THR A 225 -35.90 17.66 28.66
N VAL A 226 -35.06 18.27 27.89
CA VAL A 226 -33.77 17.73 27.49
C VAL A 226 -32.83 17.67 28.71
N GLU A 227 -32.44 16.47 29.13
CA GLU A 227 -31.48 16.25 30.22
C GLU A 227 -30.04 16.18 29.70
N GLU A 228 -29.84 15.49 28.57
CA GLU A 228 -28.52 15.25 28.02
C GLU A 228 -28.57 15.17 26.50
N ILE A 229 -27.58 15.73 25.84
CA ILE A 229 -27.39 15.63 24.40
C ILE A 229 -26.09 14.87 24.15
N SER A 230 -26.21 13.63 23.67
CA SER A 230 -25.08 12.78 23.21
C SER A 230 -24.92 12.88 21.70
N ILE A 231 -23.84 12.30 21.16
CA ILE A 231 -23.51 12.38 19.71
C ILE A 231 -24.63 11.83 18.81
N ASN A 232 -25.37 10.84 19.27
CA ASN A 232 -26.38 10.14 18.47
C ASN A 232 -27.75 10.03 19.14
N SER A 233 -27.94 10.61 20.32
CA SER A 233 -29.17 10.50 21.09
C SER A 233 -29.39 11.71 21.99
N VAL A 234 -30.65 12.00 22.26
CA VAL A 234 -31.05 13.04 23.22
C VAL A 234 -31.86 12.33 24.30
N ARG A 235 -31.48 12.55 25.56
CA ARG A 235 -32.23 12.04 26.70
C ARG A 235 -33.26 13.09 27.12
N LEU A 236 -34.51 12.63 27.22
CA LEU A 236 -35.60 13.47 27.65
C LEU A 236 -36.15 12.96 29.02
N SER A 237 -36.42 13.88 29.89
CA SER A 237 -37.17 13.63 31.10
C SER A 237 -38.63 13.98 30.86
N ASN A 238 -39.52 12.98 30.98
CA ASN A 238 -40.95 13.17 30.87
C ASN A 238 -41.56 13.30 32.26
N PHE A 239 -42.61 14.11 32.41
CA PHE A 239 -43.31 14.29 33.68
C PHE A 239 -43.97 13.02 34.22
N ASP A 240 -44.41 12.09 33.34
CA ASP A 240 -45.15 10.87 33.71
C ASP A 240 -44.27 9.70 34.16
N LYS A 241 -42.94 9.87 34.20
CA LYS A 241 -41.98 8.80 34.58
C LYS A 241 -42.23 7.42 33.93
N SER A 242 -42.97 7.37 32.83
CA SER A 242 -43.14 6.18 32.00
C SER A 242 -42.01 6.14 30.97
N GLY A 243 -40.90 5.48 31.31
CA GLY A 243 -39.77 5.24 30.44
C GLY A 243 -39.84 3.86 29.83
#